data_02e72d8fae7f0d9e946b6c2954f5b9d4
#
_entry.id   02e72d8fae7f0d9e946b6c2954f5b9d4
#
_cell.length_a   1.000
_cell.length_b   1.000
_cell.length_c   1.000
_cell.angle_alpha   90.00
_cell.angle_beta   90.00
_cell.angle_gamma   90.00
#
_symmetry.space_group_name_H-M   'P 1'
#
loop_
_entity.id
_entity.type
_entity.pdbx_description
1 polymer ?
#
loop_
_entity_poly.entity_id
_entity_poly.type
_entity_poly.pdbx_seq_one_letter_code
_entity_poly.pdbx_strand_id
1 'polypeptide(L)'
;MLSFSRTRSPGRNTSPLAGGMDYLEPKRKSNVMGRLILIVSLTALCITMLKNAPSFTSPTSFSRSQEGVTHVLVTGGAGYIGSHAALRLLKDSYRVTIVDNLSRGNLGAVKVLQGLFPESGRLQFIYADLGDAKAVDKIFSENAFDAVMHFAAVAYVGESTLDPLKYYHNITSNTLVVLEAVARHKVKKFIYSSTCATYGEPDKMPIVEVTPQVPINPYGKAKKMAEDMILDFSKNSDMAVMILRYFNVIGSDPEGRLGEAPKPELREHGRISGACFDAARGVIPGLQVKGADYKTGDGTCVRDYIDVTDLVDAHVKALEKAKPKNVGIYNVGTGKGRSVKEFVEACKKATGVDIQVDFLPRRPGDYAEVYSDPAKILRDLNWSARFTNLQESLEVAWKWQKTHPHGYASS
;
A
#
# COMPACT_ATOMS: atom_id res chain seq x y z
N MET A 1 -20.75 -51.93 -16.68
CA MET A 1 -21.30 -53.28 -16.37
C MET A 1 -21.90 -53.24 -14.97
N LEU A 2 -23.21 -53.39 -14.95
CA LEU A 2 -24.05 -54.11 -13.97
C LEU A 2 -24.05 -53.58 -12.53
N SER A 3 -25.08 -53.31 -11.85
CA SER A 3 -26.56 -53.27 -11.98
C SER A 3 -27.14 -53.43 -10.56
N PHE A 4 -28.15 -52.60 -10.30
CA PHE A 4 -29.37 -52.86 -9.51
C PHE A 4 -29.37 -53.81 -8.32
N SER A 5 -29.93 -53.41 -7.15
CA SER A 5 -31.29 -53.81 -6.85
C SER A 5 -31.91 -53.16 -5.63
N ARG A 6 -33.19 -52.79 -5.80
CA ARG A 6 -34.19 -52.46 -4.77
C ARG A 6 -34.67 -53.74 -4.04
N THR A 7 -35.10 -53.62 -2.76
CA THR A 7 -36.32 -54.34 -2.34
C THR A 7 -37.09 -53.55 -1.28
N ARG A 8 -38.41 -53.66 -1.41
CA ARG A 8 -39.53 -53.04 -0.70
C ARG A 8 -39.96 -53.87 0.51
N SER A 9 -40.49 -53.15 1.49
CA SER A 9 -41.65 -53.33 2.43
C SER A 9 -42.25 -54.76 2.56
N PRO A 10 -43.14 -55.06 3.57
CA PRO A 10 -44.19 -54.24 4.18
C PRO A 10 -44.57 -54.61 5.66
N GLY A 11 -45.29 -53.71 6.30
CA GLY A 11 -46.68 -53.99 6.72
C GLY A 11 -47.04 -54.17 8.18
N ARG A 12 -47.94 -53.33 8.61
CA ARG A 12 -49.21 -53.45 9.35
C ARG A 12 -49.29 -53.43 10.88
N ASN A 13 -50.05 -52.43 11.28
CA ASN A 13 -51.22 -52.40 12.20
C ASN A 13 -50.98 -52.64 13.70
N THR A 14 -51.40 -51.71 14.54
CA THR A 14 -52.76 -51.52 15.11
C THR A 14 -52.77 -50.34 16.09
N SER A 15 -53.81 -49.52 16.05
CA SER A 15 -54.28 -48.57 17.06
C SER A 15 -55.03 -49.36 18.17
N PRO A 16 -55.61 -48.76 19.27
CA PRO A 16 -55.91 -47.33 19.54
C PRO A 16 -55.81 -46.89 21.02
N LEU A 17 -56.29 -45.67 21.25
CA LEU A 17 -56.93 -45.11 22.41
C LEU A 17 -56.14 -44.16 23.34
N ALA A 18 -56.55 -42.92 23.24
CA ALA A 18 -57.27 -42.06 24.18
C ALA A 18 -56.41 -41.13 25.06
N GLY A 19 -56.73 -39.86 24.96
CA GLY A 19 -56.41 -38.87 26.01
C GLY A 19 -56.05 -37.51 25.42
N GLY A 20 -57.08 -36.72 25.15
CA GLY A 20 -56.88 -35.33 24.67
C GLY A 20 -56.28 -34.42 25.72
N MET A 21 -55.49 -33.51 25.26
CA MET A 21 -55.35 -32.17 25.81
C MET A 21 -54.96 -31.24 24.66
N ASP A 22 -55.93 -30.40 24.28
CA ASP A 22 -55.72 -29.27 23.37
C ASP A 22 -54.74 -28.27 23.99
N TYR A 23 -53.53 -28.19 23.49
CA TYR A 23 -52.67 -27.02 23.68
C TYR A 23 -52.85 -26.08 22.50
N LEU A 24 -53.64 -25.04 22.78
CA LEU A 24 -53.75 -23.87 21.92
C LEU A 24 -52.38 -23.21 21.75
N GLU A 25 -51.73 -23.37 20.60
CA GLU A 25 -50.60 -22.54 20.20
C GLU A 25 -51.01 -21.05 20.16
N PRO A 26 -50.28 -20.16 20.81
CA PRO A 26 -50.58 -18.74 20.70
C PRO A 26 -50.23 -18.26 19.28
N LYS A 27 -51.21 -17.85 18.51
CA LYS A 27 -51.03 -17.16 17.23
C LYS A 27 -50.09 -15.98 17.43
N ARG A 28 -48.84 -16.07 16.96
CA ARG A 28 -47.87 -15.01 16.89
C ARG A 28 -48.46 -13.87 16.04
N LYS A 29 -49.01 -12.85 16.65
CA LYS A 29 -49.44 -11.63 15.95
C LYS A 29 -48.22 -11.04 15.29
N SER A 30 -48.19 -11.07 13.97
CA SER A 30 -47.15 -10.46 13.16
C SER A 30 -47.16 -8.96 13.45
N ASN A 31 -46.12 -8.45 14.10
CA ASN A 31 -45.99 -7.02 14.44
C ASN A 31 -45.60 -6.24 13.17
N VAL A 32 -46.47 -6.20 12.16
CA VAL A 32 -46.29 -5.50 10.89
C VAL A 32 -45.99 -4.02 11.13
N MET A 33 -46.67 -3.42 12.11
CA MET A 33 -46.49 -2.03 12.53
C MET A 33 -45.06 -1.77 13.08
N GLY A 34 -44.52 -2.68 13.92
CA GLY A 34 -43.16 -2.56 14.43
C GLY A 34 -42.09 -2.69 13.35
N ARG A 35 -42.33 -3.56 12.34
CA ARG A 35 -41.44 -3.67 11.19
C ARG A 35 -41.48 -2.44 10.28
N LEU A 36 -42.65 -1.83 10.09
CA LEU A 36 -42.77 -0.58 9.33
C LEU A 36 -42.08 0.58 10.03
N ILE A 37 -42.22 0.71 11.34
CA ILE A 37 -41.55 1.75 12.12
C ILE A 37 -40.03 1.55 12.08
N LEU A 38 -39.53 0.31 12.15
CA LEU A 38 -38.10 0.03 12.06
C LEU A 38 -37.52 0.36 10.67
N ILE A 39 -38.25 0.06 9.60
CA ILE A 39 -37.84 0.40 8.23
C ILE A 39 -37.84 1.92 8.03
N VAL A 40 -38.86 2.64 8.50
CA VAL A 40 -38.92 4.10 8.40
C VAL A 40 -37.83 4.78 9.21
N SER A 41 -37.51 4.28 10.42
CA SER A 41 -36.40 4.82 11.23
C SER A 41 -35.03 4.50 10.65
N LEU A 42 -34.81 3.31 10.10
CA LEU A 42 -33.56 2.98 9.38
C LEU A 42 -33.39 3.83 8.12
N THR A 43 -34.46 4.03 7.35
CA THR A 43 -34.40 4.90 6.14
C THR A 43 -34.17 6.37 6.52
N ALA A 44 -34.79 6.86 7.57
CA ALA A 44 -34.56 8.22 8.08
C ALA A 44 -33.13 8.39 8.62
N LEU A 45 -32.57 7.36 9.28
CA LEU A 45 -31.18 7.35 9.74
C LEU A 45 -30.19 7.32 8.57
N CYS A 46 -30.46 6.50 7.55
CA CYS A 46 -29.67 6.49 6.31
C CYS A 46 -29.73 7.83 5.56
N ILE A 47 -30.88 8.46 5.48
CA ILE A 47 -31.05 9.78 4.84
C ILE A 47 -30.33 10.86 5.65
N THR A 48 -30.36 10.81 6.99
CA THR A 48 -29.60 11.74 7.84
C THR A 48 -28.10 11.48 7.78
N MET A 49 -27.65 10.23 7.71
CA MET A 49 -26.24 9.91 7.49
C MET A 49 -25.78 10.33 6.10
N LEU A 50 -26.59 10.19 5.05
CA LEU A 50 -26.29 10.67 3.70
C LEU A 50 -26.33 12.21 3.61
N LYS A 51 -27.20 12.89 4.34
CA LYS A 51 -27.23 14.37 4.40
C LYS A 51 -26.10 14.97 5.23
N ASN A 52 -25.63 14.25 6.24
CA ASN A 52 -24.51 14.65 7.10
C ASN A 52 -23.19 13.98 6.69
N ALA A 53 -23.19 13.12 5.66
CA ALA A 53 -21.93 12.68 5.04
C ALA A 53 -21.24 13.94 4.50
N PRO A 54 -20.00 14.22 4.92
CA PRO A 54 -19.28 15.35 4.35
C PRO A 54 -19.29 15.15 2.83
N SER A 55 -19.80 16.14 2.10
CA SER A 55 -19.80 16.14 0.66
C SER A 55 -18.35 16.09 0.20
N PHE A 56 -17.88 14.89 -0.21
CA PHE A 56 -16.53 14.66 -0.72
C PHE A 56 -16.33 15.26 -2.14
N THR A 57 -17.21 16.13 -2.55
CA THR A 57 -17.14 16.77 -3.86
C THR A 57 -17.27 18.27 -3.70
N SER A 58 -16.13 18.96 -3.70
CA SER A 58 -16.07 20.32 -4.22
C SER A 58 -15.61 20.20 -5.66
N PRO A 59 -16.52 20.21 -6.65
CA PRO A 59 -16.21 19.82 -8.03
C PRO A 59 -15.45 20.86 -8.86
N THR A 60 -15.10 22.03 -8.33
CA THR A 60 -14.80 23.18 -9.20
C THR A 60 -13.35 23.67 -9.21
N SER A 61 -12.55 23.34 -8.20
CA SER A 61 -11.18 23.91 -8.14
C SER A 61 -10.13 23.10 -8.90
N PHE A 62 -10.35 21.80 -9.13
CA PHE A 62 -9.35 20.88 -9.72
C PHE A 62 -9.57 20.57 -11.21
N SER A 63 -10.69 21.02 -11.79
CA SER A 63 -11.04 20.74 -13.20
C SER A 63 -10.27 21.59 -14.22
N ARG A 64 -9.58 22.63 -13.79
CA ARG A 64 -8.78 23.51 -14.64
C ARG A 64 -7.34 23.55 -14.18
N SER A 65 -6.40 23.57 -15.13
CA SER A 65 -5.00 23.86 -14.84
C SER A 65 -4.89 25.29 -14.28
N GLN A 66 -4.02 25.46 -13.32
CA GLN A 66 -3.69 26.75 -12.75
C GLN A 66 -2.27 27.12 -13.21
N GLU A 67 -2.11 28.28 -13.81
CA GLU A 67 -0.82 28.73 -14.30
C GLU A 67 0.21 28.78 -13.18
N GLY A 68 1.40 28.22 -13.43
CA GLY A 68 2.49 28.15 -12.47
C GLY A 68 2.33 27.09 -11.36
N VAL A 69 1.22 26.34 -11.31
CA VAL A 69 0.99 25.32 -10.29
C VAL A 69 0.80 23.94 -10.94
N THR A 70 1.71 23.03 -10.68
CA THR A 70 1.63 21.63 -11.16
C THR A 70 0.64 20.85 -10.33
N HIS A 71 -0.32 20.18 -10.98
CA HIS A 71 -1.31 19.31 -10.34
C HIS A 71 -0.87 17.84 -10.45
N VAL A 72 -0.65 17.19 -9.31
CA VAL A 72 -0.17 15.81 -9.23
C VAL A 72 -1.26 14.90 -8.67
N LEU A 73 -1.59 13.85 -9.42
CA LEU A 73 -2.36 12.71 -8.90
C LEU A 73 -1.43 11.78 -8.13
N VAL A 74 -1.72 11.54 -6.86
CA VAL A 74 -1.03 10.57 -6.01
C VAL A 74 -1.95 9.38 -5.75
N THR A 75 -1.75 8.28 -6.48
CA THR A 75 -2.51 7.05 -6.24
C THR A 75 -1.92 6.29 -5.06
N GLY A 76 -2.75 5.68 -4.23
CA GLY A 76 -2.28 5.08 -2.98
C GLY A 76 -1.82 6.12 -1.95
N GLY A 77 -2.33 7.35 -2.07
CA GLY A 77 -1.89 8.50 -1.28
C GLY A 77 -2.35 8.49 0.18
N ALA A 78 -3.23 7.58 0.58
CA ALA A 78 -3.56 7.33 1.99
C ALA A 78 -2.67 6.24 2.63
N GLY A 79 -1.79 5.60 1.85
CA GLY A 79 -0.81 4.63 2.32
C GLY A 79 0.43 5.29 2.93
N TYR A 80 1.33 4.46 3.48
CA TYR A 80 2.53 4.93 4.16
C TYR A 80 3.40 5.84 3.28
N ILE A 81 3.88 5.35 2.13
CA ILE A 81 4.76 6.14 1.25
C ILE A 81 3.98 7.27 0.56
N GLY A 82 2.77 6.97 0.05
CA GLY A 82 1.95 7.93 -0.69
C GLY A 82 1.55 9.15 0.14
N SER A 83 1.25 8.99 1.43
CA SER A 83 0.92 10.12 2.31
C SER A 83 2.13 11.03 2.57
N HIS A 84 3.32 10.44 2.76
CA HIS A 84 4.57 11.22 2.88
C HIS A 84 4.89 11.96 1.55
N ALA A 85 4.63 11.33 0.39
CA ALA A 85 4.78 11.98 -0.91
C ALA A 85 3.80 13.15 -1.06
N ALA A 86 2.54 12.98 -0.68
CA ALA A 86 1.55 14.05 -0.69
C ALA A 86 1.94 15.21 0.24
N LEU A 87 2.45 14.91 1.45
CA LEU A 87 2.97 15.92 2.38
C LEU A 87 4.10 16.74 1.75
N ARG A 88 5.06 16.07 1.12
CA ARG A 88 6.20 16.73 0.49
C ARG A 88 5.76 17.60 -0.69
N LEU A 89 4.91 17.08 -1.57
CA LEU A 89 4.35 17.83 -2.70
C LEU A 89 3.60 19.08 -2.23
N LEU A 90 2.77 18.97 -1.20
CA LEU A 90 2.03 20.09 -0.64
C LEU A 90 2.96 21.15 -0.03
N LYS A 91 4.03 20.73 0.67
CA LYS A 91 5.08 21.65 1.17
C LYS A 91 5.79 22.39 0.02
N ASP A 92 6.01 21.72 -1.10
CA ASP A 92 6.67 22.29 -2.28
C ASP A 92 5.67 23.02 -3.20
N SER A 93 4.49 23.38 -2.69
CA SER A 93 3.46 24.17 -3.37
C SER A 93 2.79 23.51 -4.58
N TYR A 94 2.89 22.20 -4.73
CA TYR A 94 2.09 21.45 -5.70
C TYR A 94 0.62 21.42 -5.29
N ARG A 95 -0.26 21.28 -6.27
CA ARG A 95 -1.66 20.87 -6.07
C ARG A 95 -1.72 19.35 -6.09
N VAL A 96 -2.40 18.74 -5.13
CA VAL A 96 -2.42 17.29 -4.97
C VAL A 96 -3.84 16.74 -4.94
N THR A 97 -4.09 15.72 -5.76
CA THR A 97 -5.26 14.85 -5.61
C THR A 97 -4.79 13.47 -5.16
N ILE A 98 -5.27 13.02 -4.02
CA ILE A 98 -5.06 11.66 -3.52
C ILE A 98 -6.21 10.78 -3.98
N VAL A 99 -5.88 9.61 -4.58
CA VAL A 99 -6.85 8.54 -4.87
C VAL A 99 -6.43 7.29 -4.12
N ASP A 100 -7.35 6.73 -3.34
CA ASP A 100 -7.12 5.52 -2.54
C ASP A 100 -8.45 4.80 -2.27
N ASN A 101 -8.47 3.48 -2.30
CA ASN A 101 -9.63 2.67 -1.91
C ASN A 101 -9.62 2.28 -0.42
N LEU A 102 -8.64 2.78 0.34
CA LEU A 102 -8.44 2.52 1.76
C LEU A 102 -8.30 1.03 2.13
N SER A 103 -8.03 0.15 1.17
CA SER A 103 -7.80 -1.28 1.45
C SER A 103 -6.54 -1.48 2.31
N ARG A 104 -5.51 -0.70 2.08
CA ARG A 104 -4.24 -0.66 2.83
C ARG A 104 -3.95 0.73 3.41
N GLY A 105 -4.51 1.76 2.82
CA GLY A 105 -4.38 3.15 3.23
C GLY A 105 -5.19 3.47 4.49
N ASN A 106 -4.90 4.64 5.07
CA ASN A 106 -5.54 5.13 6.27
C ASN A 106 -6.10 6.54 6.05
N LEU A 107 -7.42 6.70 6.20
CA LEU A 107 -8.09 7.99 6.06
C LEU A 107 -7.54 9.03 7.07
N GLY A 108 -7.05 8.59 8.23
CA GLY A 108 -6.45 9.49 9.22
C GLY A 108 -5.22 10.20 8.69
N ALA A 109 -4.38 9.55 7.85
CA ALA A 109 -3.27 10.23 7.19
C ALA A 109 -3.75 11.36 6.28
N VAL A 110 -4.84 11.14 5.53
CA VAL A 110 -5.45 12.19 4.70
C VAL A 110 -5.99 13.34 5.55
N LYS A 111 -6.65 13.03 6.68
CA LYS A 111 -7.15 14.07 7.61
C LYS A 111 -6.02 14.93 8.18
N VAL A 112 -4.88 14.33 8.51
CA VAL A 112 -3.68 15.07 8.94
C VAL A 112 -3.25 16.06 7.86
N LEU A 113 -3.16 15.60 6.60
CA LEU A 113 -2.78 16.47 5.48
C LEU A 113 -3.80 17.59 5.24
N GLN A 114 -5.10 17.30 5.33
CA GLN A 114 -6.16 18.31 5.20
C GLN A 114 -6.09 19.36 6.31
N GLY A 115 -5.76 18.95 7.53
CA GLY A 115 -5.55 19.87 8.66
C GLY A 115 -4.32 20.76 8.49
N LEU A 116 -3.24 20.23 7.87
CA LEU A 116 -2.02 20.98 7.60
C LEU A 116 -2.13 21.93 6.40
N PHE A 117 -2.97 21.61 5.43
CA PHE A 117 -3.17 22.38 4.19
C PHE A 117 -4.68 22.60 3.94
N PRO A 118 -5.33 23.44 4.79
CA PRO A 118 -6.78 23.63 4.74
C PRO A 118 -7.24 24.51 3.57
N GLU A 119 -6.30 25.14 2.82
CA GLU A 119 -6.64 26.06 1.73
C GLU A 119 -7.37 25.32 0.59
N SER A 120 -8.46 25.90 0.17
CA SER A 120 -9.24 25.38 -0.96
C SER A 120 -8.37 25.27 -2.23
N GLY A 121 -8.47 24.14 -2.92
CA GLY A 121 -7.74 23.88 -4.15
C GLY A 121 -6.30 23.39 -3.98
N ARG A 122 -5.82 23.12 -2.75
CA ARG A 122 -4.49 22.55 -2.50
C ARG A 122 -4.50 21.04 -2.47
N LEU A 123 -5.41 20.46 -1.71
CA LEU A 123 -5.54 19.02 -1.51
C LEU A 123 -6.97 18.55 -1.77
N GLN A 124 -7.11 17.50 -2.57
CA GLN A 124 -8.35 16.76 -2.78
C GLN A 124 -8.12 15.29 -2.44
N PHE A 125 -9.11 14.66 -1.81
CA PHE A 125 -9.14 13.21 -1.62
C PHE A 125 -10.34 12.62 -2.38
N ILE A 126 -10.10 11.57 -3.16
CA ILE A 126 -11.13 10.81 -3.87
C ILE A 126 -11.02 9.33 -3.45
N TYR A 127 -12.11 8.82 -2.87
CA TYR A 127 -12.23 7.40 -2.61
C TYR A 127 -12.58 6.68 -3.92
N ALA A 128 -11.68 5.84 -4.42
CA ALA A 128 -11.92 5.03 -5.61
C ALA A 128 -10.99 3.81 -5.66
N ASP A 129 -11.47 2.74 -6.31
CA ASP A 129 -10.66 1.59 -6.68
C ASP A 129 -10.10 1.79 -8.09
N LEU A 130 -8.79 1.61 -8.25
CA LEU A 130 -8.14 1.77 -9.56
C LEU A 130 -8.45 0.62 -10.54
N GLY A 131 -9.06 -0.47 -10.08
CA GLY A 131 -9.61 -1.53 -10.92
C GLY A 131 -10.93 -1.15 -11.60
N ASP A 132 -11.62 -0.11 -11.12
CA ASP A 132 -12.82 0.43 -11.78
C ASP A 132 -12.43 1.45 -12.86
N ALA A 133 -12.32 0.96 -14.10
CA ALA A 133 -11.94 1.79 -15.24
C ALA A 133 -12.87 2.98 -15.47
N LYS A 134 -14.17 2.87 -15.13
CA LYS A 134 -15.13 3.99 -15.26
C LYS A 134 -14.89 5.05 -14.21
N ALA A 135 -14.64 4.63 -12.96
CA ALA A 135 -14.30 5.56 -11.88
C ALA A 135 -12.99 6.28 -12.18
N VAL A 136 -11.97 5.55 -12.66
CA VAL A 136 -10.67 6.14 -13.04
C VAL A 136 -10.85 7.14 -14.17
N ASP A 137 -11.56 6.78 -15.26
CA ASP A 137 -11.78 7.70 -16.38
C ASP A 137 -12.52 8.97 -15.95
N LYS A 138 -13.54 8.83 -15.08
CA LYS A 138 -14.24 9.96 -14.47
C LYS A 138 -13.29 10.87 -13.68
N ILE A 139 -12.41 10.32 -12.85
CA ILE A 139 -11.42 11.07 -12.09
C ILE A 139 -10.54 11.92 -13.02
N PHE A 140 -10.05 11.34 -14.10
CA PHE A 140 -9.21 12.06 -15.07
C PHE A 140 -9.99 13.08 -15.90
N SER A 141 -11.27 12.85 -16.19
CA SER A 141 -12.11 13.82 -16.92
C SER A 141 -12.51 15.04 -16.08
N GLU A 142 -12.62 14.86 -14.77
CA GLU A 142 -13.02 15.93 -13.83
C GLU A 142 -11.82 16.71 -13.26
N ASN A 143 -10.58 16.27 -13.53
CA ASN A 143 -9.37 16.86 -12.97
C ASN A 143 -8.29 17.06 -14.04
N ALA A 144 -7.69 18.22 -14.07
CA ALA A 144 -6.60 18.54 -15.00
C ALA A 144 -5.25 18.15 -14.37
N PHE A 145 -4.81 16.90 -14.55
CA PHE A 145 -3.53 16.43 -14.03
C PHE A 145 -2.37 16.72 -14.98
N ASP A 146 -1.28 17.25 -14.44
CA ASP A 146 0.00 17.42 -15.15
C ASP A 146 0.88 16.17 -15.00
N ALA A 147 0.76 15.48 -13.86
CA ALA A 147 1.57 14.32 -13.53
C ALA A 147 0.80 13.30 -12.67
N VAL A 148 1.23 12.04 -12.77
CA VAL A 148 0.80 10.97 -11.89
C VAL A 148 2.02 10.41 -11.14
N MET A 149 1.91 10.32 -9.82
CA MET A 149 2.78 9.50 -8.97
C MET A 149 2.00 8.25 -8.53
N HIS A 150 2.40 7.10 -9.04
CA HIS A 150 1.66 5.85 -8.86
C HIS A 150 2.28 4.99 -7.76
N PHE A 151 1.77 5.14 -6.53
CA PHE A 151 2.16 4.33 -5.37
C PHE A 151 1.19 3.19 -5.06
N ALA A 152 -0.04 3.24 -5.55
CA ALA A 152 -1.08 2.27 -5.24
C ALA A 152 -0.62 0.84 -5.58
N ALA A 153 -0.45 0.02 -4.57
CA ALA A 153 -0.08 -1.39 -4.68
C ALA A 153 -0.24 -2.11 -3.34
N VAL A 154 -0.61 -3.39 -3.38
CA VAL A 154 -0.33 -4.33 -2.29
C VAL A 154 1.15 -4.69 -2.34
N ALA A 155 1.88 -4.70 -1.22
CA ALA A 155 3.35 -4.70 -1.21
C ALA A 155 3.96 -5.66 -0.16
N TYR A 156 3.37 -6.83 0.04
CA TYR A 156 3.89 -7.85 0.96
C TYR A 156 4.33 -9.09 0.21
N VAL A 157 5.65 -9.35 0.18
CA VAL A 157 6.25 -10.49 -0.53
C VAL A 157 5.65 -11.83 -0.06
N GLY A 158 5.53 -12.04 1.26
CA GLY A 158 4.96 -13.26 1.82
C GLY A 158 3.51 -13.48 1.41
N GLU A 159 2.65 -12.46 1.53
CA GLU A 159 1.25 -12.54 1.09
C GLU A 159 1.14 -12.85 -0.41
N SER A 160 2.05 -12.31 -1.23
CA SER A 160 2.01 -12.54 -2.67
C SER A 160 2.19 -14.01 -3.07
N THR A 161 2.90 -14.80 -2.27
CA THR A 161 3.07 -16.24 -2.51
C THR A 161 1.82 -17.04 -2.13
N LEU A 162 1.02 -16.53 -1.20
CA LEU A 162 -0.22 -17.15 -0.75
C LEU A 162 -1.40 -16.78 -1.64
N ASP A 163 -1.47 -15.54 -2.13
CA ASP A 163 -2.55 -15.04 -2.99
C ASP A 163 -1.98 -14.27 -4.21
N PRO A 164 -1.38 -14.99 -5.18
CA PRO A 164 -0.71 -14.36 -6.32
C PRO A 164 -1.67 -13.59 -7.24
N LEU A 165 -2.90 -14.06 -7.43
CA LEU A 165 -3.86 -13.43 -8.34
C LEU A 165 -4.26 -12.03 -7.87
N LYS A 166 -4.41 -11.83 -6.56
CA LYS A 166 -4.63 -10.53 -5.95
C LYS A 166 -3.53 -9.53 -6.34
N TYR A 167 -2.27 -9.98 -6.37
CA TYR A 167 -1.13 -9.12 -6.73
C TYR A 167 -1.12 -8.76 -8.21
N TYR A 168 -1.40 -9.69 -9.10
CA TYR A 168 -1.51 -9.39 -10.53
C TYR A 168 -2.68 -8.45 -10.83
N HIS A 169 -3.84 -8.65 -10.21
CA HIS A 169 -4.97 -7.73 -10.35
C HIS A 169 -4.63 -6.34 -9.79
N ASN A 170 -4.19 -6.28 -8.55
CA ASN A 170 -3.98 -5.00 -7.88
C ASN A 170 -2.83 -4.18 -8.48
N ILE A 171 -1.76 -4.83 -8.93
CA ILE A 171 -0.57 -4.14 -9.46
C ILE A 171 -0.65 -4.05 -10.99
N THR A 172 -0.66 -5.18 -11.68
CA THR A 172 -0.52 -5.20 -13.14
C THR A 172 -1.78 -4.67 -13.82
N SER A 173 -2.96 -5.23 -13.51
CA SER A 173 -4.22 -4.81 -14.14
C SER A 173 -4.58 -3.36 -13.79
N ASN A 174 -4.45 -2.97 -12.52
CA ASN A 174 -4.76 -1.61 -12.09
C ASN A 174 -3.79 -0.57 -12.68
N THR A 175 -2.51 -0.91 -12.86
CA THR A 175 -1.57 -0.04 -13.56
C THR A 175 -1.98 0.14 -15.02
N LEU A 176 -2.46 -0.92 -15.69
CA LEU A 176 -2.96 -0.80 -17.07
C LEU A 176 -4.13 0.17 -17.15
N VAL A 177 -5.13 0.06 -16.27
CA VAL A 177 -6.28 0.97 -16.22
C VAL A 177 -5.83 2.44 -16.03
N VAL A 178 -4.86 2.68 -15.15
CA VAL A 178 -4.31 4.03 -14.93
C VAL A 178 -3.58 4.53 -16.17
N LEU A 179 -2.78 3.68 -16.85
CA LEU A 179 -2.08 4.04 -18.08
C LEU A 179 -3.03 4.38 -19.24
N GLU A 180 -4.13 3.65 -19.38
CA GLU A 180 -5.17 3.95 -20.38
C GLU A 180 -5.79 5.34 -20.15
N ALA A 181 -6.07 5.68 -18.88
CA ALA A 181 -6.57 7.01 -18.53
C ALA A 181 -5.50 8.11 -18.77
N VAL A 182 -4.25 7.87 -18.36
CA VAL A 182 -3.11 8.76 -18.62
C VAL A 182 -2.95 9.05 -20.13
N ALA A 183 -3.07 8.00 -20.96
CA ALA A 183 -3.00 8.11 -22.41
C ALA A 183 -4.16 8.94 -22.97
N ARG A 184 -5.41 8.59 -22.60
CA ARG A 184 -6.63 9.26 -23.08
C ARG A 184 -6.67 10.72 -22.71
N HIS A 185 -6.26 11.07 -21.50
CA HIS A 185 -6.28 12.44 -20.98
C HIS A 185 -4.95 13.19 -21.17
N LYS A 186 -3.98 12.59 -21.89
CA LYS A 186 -2.72 13.21 -22.32
C LYS A 186 -1.88 13.76 -21.16
N VAL A 187 -1.84 13.07 -20.03
CA VAL A 187 -0.99 13.44 -18.89
C VAL A 187 0.48 13.39 -19.30
N LYS A 188 1.27 14.35 -18.89
CA LYS A 188 2.63 14.58 -19.40
C LYS A 188 3.73 13.81 -18.68
N LYS A 189 3.52 13.46 -17.41
CA LYS A 189 4.54 12.83 -16.57
C LYS A 189 3.95 11.65 -15.78
N PHE A 190 4.64 10.52 -15.79
CA PHE A 190 4.27 9.33 -15.03
C PHE A 190 5.46 8.85 -14.20
N ILE A 191 5.33 8.94 -12.87
CA ILE A 191 6.34 8.50 -11.92
C ILE A 191 5.86 7.21 -11.28
N TYR A 192 6.53 6.10 -11.58
CA TYR A 192 6.14 4.78 -11.12
C TYR A 192 6.97 4.33 -9.92
N SER A 193 6.29 4.01 -8.84
CA SER A 193 6.85 3.46 -7.62
C SER A 193 7.03 1.95 -7.79
N SER A 194 8.23 1.53 -8.25
CA SER A 194 8.61 0.15 -8.46
C SER A 194 9.38 -0.43 -7.26
N THR A 195 10.11 -1.51 -7.42
CA THR A 195 10.74 -2.26 -6.33
C THR A 195 12.00 -2.99 -6.78
N CYS A 196 12.95 -3.17 -5.87
CA CYS A 196 14.11 -4.07 -6.07
C CYS A 196 13.68 -5.55 -6.24
N ALA A 197 12.48 -5.93 -5.80
CA ALA A 197 11.98 -7.30 -5.96
C ALA A 197 11.85 -7.75 -7.42
N THR A 198 11.88 -6.82 -8.38
CA THR A 198 11.92 -7.12 -9.81
C THR A 198 13.21 -7.81 -10.25
N TYR A 199 14.32 -7.61 -9.52
CA TYR A 199 15.60 -8.22 -9.85
C TYR A 199 15.70 -9.69 -9.44
N GLY A 200 14.93 -10.12 -8.44
CA GLY A 200 15.03 -11.47 -7.89
C GLY A 200 16.28 -11.64 -7.03
N GLU A 201 17.05 -12.67 -7.29
CA GLU A 201 18.30 -12.99 -6.59
C GLU A 201 19.50 -12.85 -7.56
N PRO A 202 20.05 -11.64 -7.72
CA PRO A 202 21.16 -11.37 -8.62
C PRO A 202 22.46 -12.02 -8.16
N ASP A 203 23.30 -12.43 -9.11
CA ASP A 203 24.61 -13.04 -8.83
C ASP A 203 25.65 -12.05 -8.29
N LYS A 204 25.43 -10.75 -8.51
CA LYS A 204 26.40 -9.70 -8.14
C LYS A 204 25.73 -8.58 -7.36
N MET A 205 26.44 -8.13 -6.34
CA MET A 205 26.11 -6.95 -5.54
C MET A 205 27.21 -5.89 -5.67
N PRO A 206 26.89 -4.58 -5.57
CA PRO A 206 25.54 -4.00 -5.47
C PRO A 206 24.75 -4.10 -6.78
N ILE A 207 23.41 -4.00 -6.69
CA ILE A 207 22.50 -4.05 -7.83
C ILE A 207 22.53 -2.73 -8.59
N VAL A 208 22.75 -2.80 -9.90
CA VAL A 208 22.64 -1.68 -10.84
C VAL A 208 21.39 -1.83 -11.71
N GLU A 209 20.93 -0.75 -12.37
CA GLU A 209 19.68 -0.75 -13.15
C GLU A 209 19.71 -1.66 -14.38
N VAL A 210 20.91 -2.02 -14.87
CA VAL A 210 21.09 -2.98 -15.97
C VAL A 210 21.16 -4.45 -15.50
N THR A 211 21.13 -4.70 -14.20
CA THR A 211 21.03 -6.06 -13.65
C THR A 211 19.77 -6.73 -14.19
N PRO A 212 19.84 -7.98 -14.68
CA PRO A 212 18.66 -8.69 -15.19
C PRO A 212 17.52 -8.77 -14.17
N GLN A 213 16.30 -8.54 -14.64
CA GLN A 213 15.10 -8.65 -13.81
C GLN A 213 14.55 -10.09 -13.92
N VAL A 214 14.80 -10.91 -12.90
CA VAL A 214 14.33 -12.29 -12.78
C VAL A 214 13.59 -12.45 -11.45
N PRO A 215 12.39 -11.87 -11.31
CA PRO A 215 11.67 -11.86 -10.03
C PRO A 215 11.26 -13.28 -9.59
N ILE A 216 11.48 -13.61 -8.31
CA ILE A 216 11.22 -14.93 -7.73
C ILE A 216 9.92 -15.03 -6.92
N ASN A 217 9.17 -13.94 -6.81
CA ASN A 217 7.87 -13.92 -6.14
C ASN A 217 6.82 -13.18 -6.97
N PRO A 218 5.52 -13.43 -6.74
CA PRO A 218 4.43 -12.80 -7.51
C PRO A 218 4.39 -11.26 -7.40
N TYR A 219 4.77 -10.69 -6.25
CA TYR A 219 4.87 -9.24 -6.10
C TYR A 219 5.89 -8.64 -7.08
N GLY A 220 7.12 -9.17 -7.09
CA GLY A 220 8.17 -8.74 -8.01
C GLY A 220 7.79 -8.94 -9.48
N LYS A 221 7.15 -10.09 -9.80
CA LYS A 221 6.64 -10.37 -11.16
C LYS A 221 5.58 -9.37 -11.60
N ALA A 222 4.59 -9.09 -10.75
CA ALA A 222 3.52 -8.12 -11.05
C ALA A 222 4.09 -6.70 -11.27
N LYS A 223 5.05 -6.28 -10.44
CA LYS A 223 5.73 -4.98 -10.60
C LYS A 223 6.55 -4.93 -11.90
N LYS A 224 7.29 -6.00 -12.23
CA LYS A 224 8.02 -6.08 -13.50
C LYS A 224 7.08 -6.02 -14.71
N MET A 225 5.98 -6.77 -14.71
CA MET A 225 4.99 -6.69 -15.79
C MET A 225 4.41 -5.28 -15.95
N ALA A 226 4.18 -4.57 -14.86
CA ALA A 226 3.77 -3.17 -14.91
C ALA A 226 4.88 -2.27 -15.51
N GLU A 227 6.14 -2.45 -15.15
CA GLU A 227 7.25 -1.75 -15.80
C GLU A 227 7.29 -2.00 -17.31
N ASP A 228 7.15 -3.27 -17.74
CA ASP A 228 7.17 -3.63 -19.16
C ASP A 228 6.06 -2.90 -19.94
N MET A 229 4.82 -2.87 -19.41
CA MET A 229 3.69 -2.14 -20.02
C MET A 229 3.97 -0.63 -20.11
N ILE A 230 4.51 -0.02 -19.05
CA ILE A 230 4.85 1.40 -19.00
C ILE A 230 5.94 1.72 -20.05
N LEU A 231 6.96 0.88 -20.15
CA LEU A 231 8.06 1.05 -21.09
C LEU A 231 7.60 0.86 -22.54
N ASP A 232 6.75 -0.12 -22.82
CA ASP A 232 6.20 -0.32 -24.16
C ASP A 232 5.32 0.86 -24.58
N PHE A 233 4.45 1.34 -23.70
CA PHE A 233 3.64 2.52 -23.95
C PHE A 233 4.51 3.78 -24.21
N SER A 234 5.59 3.95 -23.46
CA SER A 234 6.46 5.14 -23.57
C SER A 234 7.15 5.27 -24.93
N LYS A 235 7.39 4.15 -25.64
CA LYS A 235 8.08 4.15 -26.95
C LYS A 235 7.35 4.99 -28.02
N ASN A 236 6.02 5.06 -27.93
CA ASN A 236 5.17 5.77 -28.88
C ASN A 236 4.41 6.94 -28.24
N SER A 237 4.91 7.47 -27.13
CA SER A 237 4.30 8.55 -26.37
C SER A 237 5.28 9.70 -26.11
N ASP A 238 4.76 10.92 -26.03
CA ASP A 238 5.54 12.10 -25.60
C ASP A 238 5.63 12.20 -24.06
N MET A 239 5.07 11.25 -23.34
CA MET A 239 5.08 11.22 -21.88
C MET A 239 6.49 11.04 -21.32
N ALA A 240 6.82 11.78 -20.28
CA ALA A 240 8.00 11.52 -19.47
C ALA A 240 7.70 10.38 -18.48
N VAL A 241 8.55 9.37 -18.44
CA VAL A 241 8.41 8.21 -17.55
C VAL A 241 9.62 8.14 -16.62
N MET A 242 9.35 8.04 -15.32
CA MET A 242 10.38 7.77 -14.31
C MET A 242 9.97 6.53 -13.49
N ILE A 243 10.81 5.52 -13.47
CA ILE A 243 10.62 4.27 -12.72
C ILE A 243 11.64 4.23 -11.60
N LEU A 244 11.17 4.19 -10.35
CA LEU A 244 12.02 4.14 -9.17
C LEU A 244 11.91 2.77 -8.52
N ARG A 245 13.00 1.99 -8.58
CA ARG A 245 13.15 0.68 -7.96
C ARG A 245 13.78 0.84 -6.59
N TYR A 246 12.96 0.98 -5.57
CA TYR A 246 13.46 1.19 -4.21
C TYR A 246 13.53 -0.10 -3.39
N PHE A 247 14.25 -0.01 -2.30
CA PHE A 247 14.55 -1.11 -1.40
C PHE A 247 13.65 -1.08 -0.16
N ASN A 248 14.11 -1.52 1.00
CA ASN A 248 13.28 -1.62 2.19
C ASN A 248 13.03 -0.23 2.81
N VAL A 249 11.78 0.19 2.89
CA VAL A 249 11.43 1.52 3.41
C VAL A 249 11.24 1.48 4.91
N ILE A 250 11.85 2.45 5.61
CA ILE A 250 11.77 2.65 7.05
C ILE A 250 11.55 4.13 7.38
N GLY A 251 11.41 4.47 8.63
CA GLY A 251 11.32 5.85 9.08
C GLY A 251 9.89 6.37 9.23
N SER A 252 9.78 7.62 9.56
CA SER A 252 8.55 8.40 9.67
C SER A 252 8.85 9.86 9.41
N ASP A 253 7.82 10.69 9.28
CA ASP A 253 8.00 12.13 9.19
C ASP A 253 8.75 12.66 10.44
N PRO A 254 9.86 13.38 10.28
CA PRO A 254 10.67 13.86 11.42
C PRO A 254 9.91 14.79 12.38
N GLU A 255 8.88 15.51 11.86
CA GLU A 255 8.01 16.36 12.67
C GLU A 255 6.86 15.59 13.36
N GLY A 256 6.79 14.25 13.16
CA GLY A 256 5.85 13.36 13.83
C GLY A 256 4.41 13.40 13.31
N ARG A 257 4.15 13.98 12.13
CA ARG A 257 2.79 14.10 11.55
C ARG A 257 2.31 12.81 10.93
N LEU A 258 3.19 12.10 10.24
CA LEU A 258 2.90 10.88 9.49
C LEU A 258 3.87 9.75 9.86
N GLY A 259 3.35 8.52 9.82
CA GLY A 259 4.14 7.31 10.05
C GLY A 259 3.47 6.07 9.46
N GLU A 260 4.12 4.93 9.62
CA GLU A 260 3.55 3.66 9.17
C GLU A 260 2.50 3.14 10.16
N ALA A 261 1.27 2.98 9.71
CA ALA A 261 0.14 2.47 10.50
C ALA A 261 -0.61 1.38 9.73
N PRO A 262 -0.08 0.15 9.65
CA PRO A 262 -0.80 -0.95 9.03
C PRO A 262 -2.06 -1.29 9.83
N LYS A 263 -3.12 -1.71 9.14
CA LYS A 263 -4.31 -2.24 9.78
C LYS A 263 -3.96 -3.47 10.62
N PRO A 264 -4.64 -3.73 11.75
CA PRO A 264 -4.31 -4.84 12.64
C PRO A 264 -4.20 -6.20 11.93
N GLU A 265 -5.14 -6.50 11.02
CA GLU A 265 -5.20 -7.74 10.24
C GLU A 265 -4.05 -7.91 9.23
N LEU A 266 -3.27 -6.87 9.00
CA LEU A 266 -2.15 -6.87 8.03
C LEU A 266 -0.78 -6.93 8.71
N ARG A 267 -0.73 -6.86 10.04
CA ARG A 267 0.54 -6.74 10.80
C ARG A 267 1.43 -7.96 10.63
N GLU A 268 0.87 -9.17 10.54
CA GLU A 268 1.66 -10.40 10.34
C GLU A 268 2.43 -10.43 9.01
N HIS A 269 1.96 -9.68 8.01
CA HIS A 269 2.63 -9.55 6.71
C HIS A 269 3.51 -8.29 6.63
N GLY A 270 3.54 -7.51 7.71
CA GLY A 270 4.15 -6.19 7.76
C GLY A 270 5.67 -6.17 7.57
N ARG A 271 6.21 -4.95 7.60
CA ARG A 271 7.67 -4.73 7.53
C ARG A 271 8.32 -5.13 8.84
N ILE A 272 9.61 -5.47 8.77
CA ILE A 272 10.41 -5.83 9.94
C ILE A 272 10.42 -4.71 11.00
N SER A 273 10.43 -3.43 10.60
CA SER A 273 10.35 -2.28 11.52
C SER A 273 9.07 -2.31 12.35
N GLY A 274 7.92 -2.54 11.72
CA GLY A 274 6.64 -2.66 12.40
C GLY A 274 6.61 -3.83 13.39
N ALA A 275 7.11 -5.00 12.98
CA ALA A 275 7.20 -6.18 13.85
C ALA A 275 8.13 -5.95 15.05
N CYS A 276 9.29 -5.29 14.84
CA CYS A 276 10.18 -4.89 15.94
C CYS A 276 9.48 -3.94 16.93
N PHE A 277 8.75 -2.95 16.43
CA PHE A 277 8.03 -2.01 17.29
C PHE A 277 6.85 -2.65 18.01
N ASP A 278 6.14 -3.58 17.38
CA ASP A 278 5.07 -4.35 18.03
C ASP A 278 5.64 -5.24 19.15
N ALA A 279 6.81 -5.86 18.94
CA ALA A 279 7.51 -6.61 19.99
C ALA A 279 8.00 -5.69 21.12
N ALA A 280 8.59 -4.53 20.79
CA ALA A 280 9.05 -3.56 21.79
C ALA A 280 7.90 -2.98 22.62
N ARG A 281 6.68 -2.92 22.09
CA ARG A 281 5.45 -2.47 22.76
C ARG A 281 4.74 -3.59 23.53
N GLY A 282 5.19 -4.84 23.40
CA GLY A 282 4.53 -6.00 23.98
C GLY A 282 3.22 -6.40 23.27
N VAL A 283 2.98 -5.91 22.04
CA VAL A 283 1.82 -6.30 21.20
C VAL A 283 1.98 -7.75 20.73
N ILE A 284 3.21 -8.16 20.45
CA ILE A 284 3.61 -9.53 20.16
C ILE A 284 4.69 -9.97 21.17
N PRO A 285 4.80 -11.28 21.49
CA PRO A 285 5.71 -11.74 22.54
C PRO A 285 7.19 -11.61 22.16
N GLY A 286 7.52 -11.56 20.88
CA GLY A 286 8.87 -11.43 20.34
C GLY A 286 8.87 -11.37 18.83
N LEU A 287 10.04 -11.10 18.26
CA LEU A 287 10.25 -11.02 16.82
C LEU A 287 10.61 -12.36 16.22
N GLN A 288 9.93 -12.76 15.16
CA GLN A 288 10.25 -13.95 14.38
C GLN A 288 11.09 -13.58 13.16
N VAL A 289 12.38 -13.96 13.15
CA VAL A 289 13.28 -13.78 12.02
C VAL A 289 13.23 -15.02 11.12
N LYS A 290 12.85 -14.83 9.85
CA LYS A 290 12.71 -15.91 8.86
C LYS A 290 14.05 -16.16 8.15
N GLY A 291 14.69 -17.27 8.47
CA GLY A 291 15.99 -17.70 7.94
C GLY A 291 17.18 -17.14 8.72
N ALA A 292 18.05 -18.06 9.15
CA ALA A 292 19.30 -17.77 9.83
C ALA A 292 20.48 -18.59 9.25
N ASP A 293 20.29 -19.14 8.05
CA ASP A 293 21.20 -20.06 7.37
C ASP A 293 21.53 -19.61 5.94
N TYR A 294 21.28 -18.31 5.61
CA TYR A 294 21.70 -17.73 4.34
C TYR A 294 23.25 -17.65 4.24
N LYS A 295 23.76 -17.67 3.01
CA LYS A 295 25.19 -17.47 2.73
C LYS A 295 25.57 -16.00 2.85
N THR A 296 25.42 -15.44 4.03
CA THR A 296 25.74 -14.05 4.39
C THR A 296 26.63 -14.04 5.63
N GLY A 297 27.17 -12.90 6.00
CA GLY A 297 28.16 -12.80 7.09
C GLY A 297 27.67 -13.31 8.45
N ASP A 298 26.35 -13.19 8.75
CA ASP A 298 25.74 -13.63 10.02
C ASP A 298 24.61 -14.63 9.86
N GLY A 299 24.41 -15.12 8.63
CA GLY A 299 23.38 -16.10 8.29
C GLY A 299 22.01 -15.52 8.04
N THR A 300 21.75 -14.23 8.29
CA THR A 300 20.47 -13.58 8.02
C THR A 300 20.49 -12.79 6.71
N CYS A 301 19.31 -12.48 6.16
CA CYS A 301 19.18 -11.71 4.93
C CYS A 301 19.84 -10.32 5.04
N VAL A 302 20.47 -9.86 3.95
CA VAL A 302 21.02 -8.51 3.83
C VAL A 302 20.11 -7.65 2.97
N ARG A 303 19.77 -6.45 3.43
CA ARG A 303 18.88 -5.49 2.76
C ARG A 303 19.43 -4.07 2.81
N ASP A 304 19.02 -3.27 1.85
CA ASP A 304 19.21 -1.81 1.86
C ASP A 304 17.97 -1.16 2.45
N TYR A 305 18.16 -0.36 3.49
CA TYR A 305 17.07 0.30 4.20
C TYR A 305 17.11 1.80 3.89
N ILE A 306 16.07 2.27 3.18
CA ILE A 306 15.92 3.68 2.78
C ILE A 306 14.89 4.38 3.67
N ASP A 307 15.24 5.57 4.17
CA ASP A 307 14.28 6.41 4.90
C ASP A 307 13.16 6.90 3.97
N VAL A 308 11.93 6.89 4.46
CA VAL A 308 10.75 7.33 3.69
C VAL A 308 10.86 8.77 3.23
N THR A 309 11.53 9.63 4.00
CA THR A 309 11.78 11.04 3.65
C THR A 309 12.69 11.14 2.43
N ASP A 310 13.76 10.37 2.39
CA ASP A 310 14.67 10.30 1.25
C ASP A 310 14.00 9.66 0.02
N LEU A 311 13.24 8.59 0.23
CA LEU A 311 12.51 7.94 -0.86
C LEU A 311 11.53 8.91 -1.54
N VAL A 312 10.80 9.68 -0.75
CA VAL A 312 9.85 10.66 -1.26
C VAL A 312 10.58 11.82 -1.96
N ASP A 313 11.71 12.26 -1.41
CA ASP A 313 12.56 13.28 -2.05
C ASP A 313 13.05 12.80 -3.43
N ALA A 314 13.45 11.52 -3.57
CA ALA A 314 13.81 10.93 -4.85
C ALA A 314 12.65 10.97 -5.88
N HIS A 315 11.41 10.69 -5.44
CA HIS A 315 10.23 10.75 -6.31
C HIS A 315 9.93 12.17 -6.78
N VAL A 316 10.01 13.15 -5.87
CA VAL A 316 9.82 14.57 -6.25
C VAL A 316 10.94 15.02 -7.16
N LYS A 317 12.19 14.63 -6.89
CA LYS A 317 13.33 14.93 -7.76
C LYS A 317 13.17 14.35 -9.17
N ALA A 318 12.67 13.13 -9.27
CA ALA A 318 12.33 12.51 -10.55
C ALA A 318 11.22 13.27 -11.29
N LEU A 319 10.17 13.71 -10.58
CA LEU A 319 9.10 14.54 -11.15
C LEU A 319 9.63 15.86 -11.73
N GLU A 320 10.51 16.56 -10.99
CA GLU A 320 11.12 17.82 -11.41
C GLU A 320 11.99 17.64 -12.66
N LYS A 321 12.77 16.56 -12.71
CA LYS A 321 13.70 16.26 -13.81
C LYS A 321 13.06 15.56 -15.00
N ALA A 322 11.81 15.12 -14.89
CA ALA A 322 11.07 14.47 -15.95
C ALA A 322 10.83 15.40 -17.13
N LYS A 323 11.36 15.06 -18.30
CA LYS A 323 11.24 15.79 -19.56
C LYS A 323 10.47 14.97 -20.59
N PRO A 324 9.70 15.59 -21.50
CA PRO A 324 8.99 14.87 -22.57
C PRO A 324 9.87 13.85 -23.29
N LYS A 325 9.31 12.69 -23.60
CA LYS A 325 9.98 11.55 -24.25
C LYS A 325 11.15 10.94 -23.46
N ASN A 326 11.40 11.37 -22.23
CA ASN A 326 12.47 10.84 -21.42
C ASN A 326 11.97 9.64 -20.58
N VAL A 327 12.76 8.56 -20.58
CA VAL A 327 12.55 7.39 -19.71
C VAL A 327 13.76 7.28 -18.78
N GLY A 328 13.50 7.48 -17.50
CA GLY A 328 14.48 7.27 -16.43
C GLY A 328 14.13 6.05 -15.58
N ILE A 329 15.11 5.17 -15.36
CA ILE A 329 14.97 4.03 -14.44
C ILE A 329 16.08 4.17 -13.40
N TYR A 330 15.73 4.14 -12.11
CA TYR A 330 16.66 4.41 -11.03
C TYR A 330 16.48 3.45 -9.85
N ASN A 331 17.60 2.93 -9.34
CA ASN A 331 17.65 2.31 -8.04
C ASN A 331 17.64 3.41 -6.95
N VAL A 332 16.80 3.25 -5.95
CA VAL A 332 16.67 4.20 -4.84
C VAL A 332 16.93 3.50 -3.52
N GLY A 333 18.13 3.66 -3.04
CA GLY A 333 18.61 3.08 -1.78
C GLY A 333 19.78 3.88 -1.23
N THR A 334 20.37 3.39 -0.16
CA THR A 334 21.54 4.01 0.49
C THR A 334 22.87 3.50 -0.05
N GLY A 335 22.84 2.39 -0.81
CA GLY A 335 24.05 1.67 -1.22
C GLY A 335 24.70 0.86 -0.11
N LYS A 336 24.04 0.71 1.04
CA LYS A 336 24.56 0.00 2.23
C LYS A 336 23.70 -1.22 2.54
N GLY A 337 24.26 -2.43 2.35
CA GLY A 337 23.64 -3.65 2.83
C GLY A 337 23.75 -3.76 4.34
N ARG A 338 22.62 -4.07 5.00
CA ARG A 338 22.53 -4.35 6.44
C ARG A 338 21.82 -5.67 6.66
N SER A 339 22.35 -6.52 7.51
CA SER A 339 21.74 -7.80 7.84
C SER A 339 20.48 -7.59 8.72
N VAL A 340 19.61 -8.60 8.76
CA VAL A 340 18.44 -8.56 9.66
C VAL A 340 18.87 -8.52 11.12
N LYS A 341 19.97 -9.20 11.51
CA LYS A 341 20.50 -9.09 12.88
C LYS A 341 20.97 -7.68 13.18
N GLU A 342 21.73 -7.02 12.29
CA GLU A 342 22.12 -5.61 12.47
C GLU A 342 20.91 -4.70 12.61
N PHE A 343 19.86 -4.96 11.82
CA PHE A 343 18.60 -4.21 11.91
C PHE A 343 17.91 -4.37 13.27
N VAL A 344 17.81 -5.59 13.78
CA VAL A 344 17.21 -5.87 15.09
C VAL A 344 17.99 -5.22 16.21
N GLU A 345 19.32 -5.26 16.17
CA GLU A 345 20.16 -4.58 17.17
C GLU A 345 19.99 -3.05 17.11
N ALA A 346 19.84 -2.48 15.92
CA ALA A 346 19.52 -1.05 15.79
C ALA A 346 18.12 -0.73 16.37
N CYS A 347 17.12 -1.61 16.18
CA CYS A 347 15.80 -1.48 16.79
C CYS A 347 15.85 -1.55 18.31
N LYS A 348 16.59 -2.52 18.89
CA LYS A 348 16.79 -2.61 20.34
C LYS A 348 17.37 -1.31 20.90
N LYS A 349 18.38 -0.75 20.25
CA LYS A 349 18.98 0.53 20.65
C LYS A 349 18.00 1.69 20.53
N ALA A 350 17.28 1.80 19.41
CA ALA A 350 16.33 2.89 19.16
C ALA A 350 15.13 2.85 20.12
N THR A 351 14.69 1.67 20.50
CA THR A 351 13.53 1.48 21.41
C THR A 351 13.91 1.49 22.88
N GLY A 352 15.15 1.14 23.22
CA GLY A 352 15.60 0.88 24.58
C GLY A 352 15.05 -0.41 25.18
N VAL A 353 14.51 -1.32 24.35
CA VAL A 353 13.88 -2.58 24.78
C VAL A 353 14.68 -3.77 24.25
N ASP A 354 14.95 -4.74 25.11
CA ASP A 354 15.54 -6.03 24.72
C ASP A 354 14.47 -6.91 24.06
N ILE A 355 14.34 -6.78 22.75
CA ILE A 355 13.38 -7.53 21.92
C ILE A 355 13.83 -8.99 21.86
N GLN A 356 12.98 -9.92 22.31
CA GLN A 356 13.21 -11.35 22.16
C GLN A 356 13.12 -11.74 20.69
N VAL A 357 14.02 -12.63 20.23
CA VAL A 357 14.13 -12.99 18.81
C VAL A 357 14.13 -14.51 18.66
N ASP A 358 13.16 -15.02 17.91
CA ASP A 358 13.08 -16.41 17.51
C ASP A 358 13.48 -16.56 16.05
N PHE A 359 14.42 -17.46 15.75
CA PHE A 359 14.84 -17.77 14.39
C PHE A 359 14.02 -18.93 13.83
N LEU A 360 13.35 -18.71 12.71
CA LEU A 360 12.50 -19.68 12.02
C LEU A 360 13.14 -20.08 10.67
N PRO A 361 12.68 -21.17 10.04
CA PRO A 361 13.07 -21.52 8.67
C PRO A 361 12.86 -20.39 7.68
N ARG A 362 13.57 -20.43 6.55
CA ARG A 362 13.43 -19.44 5.47
C ARG A 362 12.00 -19.36 4.95
N ARG A 363 11.58 -18.16 4.63
CA ARG A 363 10.31 -17.92 3.92
C ARG A 363 10.53 -18.07 2.42
N PRO A 364 9.65 -18.79 1.68
CA PRO A 364 9.72 -18.84 0.21
C PRO A 364 9.64 -17.44 -0.41
N GLY A 365 10.46 -17.20 -1.43
CA GLY A 365 10.49 -15.92 -2.16
C GLY A 365 11.34 -14.82 -1.51
N ASP A 366 12.07 -15.12 -0.43
CA ASP A 366 13.08 -14.22 0.12
C ASP A 366 14.43 -14.41 -0.54
N TYR A 367 15.24 -13.35 -0.56
CA TYR A 367 16.57 -13.26 -1.13
C TYR A 367 17.64 -13.28 -0.03
N ALA A 368 18.83 -13.87 -0.32
CA ALA A 368 19.95 -13.82 0.61
C ALA A 368 20.46 -12.39 0.80
N GLU A 369 20.73 -11.69 -0.30
CA GLU A 369 21.35 -10.37 -0.26
C GLU A 369 20.82 -9.49 -1.39
N VAL A 370 20.34 -8.28 -1.04
CA VAL A 370 19.79 -7.30 -1.99
C VAL A 370 20.05 -5.88 -1.49
N TYR A 371 20.99 -5.15 -2.12
CA TYR A 371 21.25 -3.73 -1.88
C TYR A 371 21.66 -3.00 -3.17
N SER A 372 21.43 -1.67 -3.19
CA SER A 372 21.55 -0.84 -4.38
C SER A 372 22.96 -0.34 -4.67
N ASP A 373 23.21 -0.02 -5.94
CA ASP A 373 24.17 1.02 -6.34
C ASP A 373 23.37 2.29 -6.70
N PRO A 374 23.47 3.38 -5.93
CA PRO A 374 22.76 4.63 -6.20
C PRO A 374 23.51 5.58 -7.14
N ALA A 375 24.60 5.16 -7.78
CA ALA A 375 25.44 6.04 -8.59
C ALA A 375 24.68 6.66 -9.78
N LYS A 376 23.76 5.91 -10.40
CA LYS A 376 22.99 6.41 -11.53
C LYS A 376 22.04 7.56 -11.15
N ILE A 377 21.27 7.42 -10.07
CA ILE A 377 20.35 8.47 -9.64
C ILE A 377 21.10 9.73 -9.18
N LEU A 378 22.28 9.55 -8.54
CA LEU A 378 23.15 10.66 -8.17
C LEU A 378 23.61 11.43 -9.42
N ARG A 379 24.12 10.74 -10.43
CA ARG A 379 24.63 11.35 -11.66
C ARG A 379 23.52 12.06 -12.45
N ASP A 380 22.38 11.39 -12.65
CA ASP A 380 21.36 11.86 -13.60
C ASP A 380 20.37 12.85 -12.95
N LEU A 381 20.04 12.69 -11.68
CA LEU A 381 19.08 13.52 -10.95
C LEU A 381 19.71 14.44 -9.90
N ASN A 382 21.03 14.33 -9.65
CA ASN A 382 21.73 15.00 -8.54
C ASN A 382 21.03 14.71 -7.20
N TRP A 383 20.73 13.43 -6.95
CA TRP A 383 20.08 12.99 -5.72
C TRP A 383 20.93 11.94 -5.00
N SER A 384 20.98 12.03 -3.69
CA SER A 384 21.55 11.02 -2.80
C SER A 384 20.77 10.98 -1.49
N ALA A 385 20.70 9.81 -0.86
CA ALA A 385 20.08 9.65 0.45
C ALA A 385 20.84 10.46 1.52
N ARG A 386 20.12 11.17 2.37
CA ARG A 386 20.64 11.97 3.49
C ARG A 386 20.50 11.27 4.83
N PHE A 387 19.41 10.54 5.03
CA PHE A 387 19.10 9.79 6.25
C PHE A 387 19.65 8.37 6.14
N THR A 388 20.97 8.21 6.20
CA THR A 388 21.64 6.90 6.00
C THR A 388 22.02 6.22 7.31
N ASN A 389 21.77 6.86 8.47
CA ASN A 389 21.92 6.26 9.77
C ASN A 389 20.66 5.48 10.13
N LEU A 390 20.76 4.15 10.11
CA LEU A 390 19.64 3.25 10.37
C LEU A 390 19.00 3.51 11.75
N GLN A 391 19.81 3.73 12.78
CA GLN A 391 19.32 3.94 14.14
C GLN A 391 18.51 5.24 14.24
N GLU A 392 18.98 6.35 13.67
CA GLU A 392 18.27 7.64 13.67
C GLU A 392 16.90 7.53 12.99
N SER A 393 16.81 6.89 11.84
CA SER A 393 15.52 6.65 11.15
C SER A 393 14.57 5.80 12.00
N LEU A 394 15.10 4.80 12.71
CA LEU A 394 14.31 3.95 13.60
C LEU A 394 13.85 4.70 14.86
N GLU A 395 14.68 5.60 15.42
CA GLU A 395 14.30 6.44 16.55
C GLU A 395 13.16 7.40 16.21
N VAL A 396 13.18 8.01 15.01
CA VAL A 396 12.08 8.85 14.50
C VAL A 396 10.80 8.02 14.36
N ALA A 397 10.90 6.85 13.74
CA ALA A 397 9.75 5.95 13.57
C ALA A 397 9.22 5.45 14.92
N TRP A 398 10.10 5.11 15.87
CA TRP A 398 9.71 4.69 17.21
C TRP A 398 8.99 5.78 17.98
N LYS A 399 9.48 7.04 17.88
CA LYS A 399 8.82 8.19 18.49
C LYS A 399 7.38 8.33 17.97
N TRP A 400 7.18 8.20 16.66
CA TRP A 400 5.86 8.24 16.07
C TRP A 400 4.96 7.09 16.58
N GLN A 401 5.48 5.86 16.62
CA GLN A 401 4.74 4.68 17.10
C GLN A 401 4.31 4.82 18.58
N LYS A 402 5.14 5.44 19.42
CA LYS A 402 4.80 5.69 20.84
C LYS A 402 3.69 6.72 21.00
N THR A 403 3.70 7.77 20.18
CA THR A 403 2.67 8.81 20.22
C THR A 403 1.37 8.42 19.50
N HIS A 404 1.43 7.39 18.66
CA HIS A 404 0.28 6.89 17.89
C HIS A 404 0.08 5.38 18.09
N PRO A 405 -0.20 4.91 19.32
CA PRO A 405 -0.29 3.48 19.63
C PRO A 405 -1.37 2.73 18.84
N HIS A 406 -2.37 3.45 18.38
CA HIS A 406 -3.48 2.94 17.54
C HIS A 406 -3.40 3.46 16.10
N GLY A 407 -2.24 3.90 15.64
CA GLY A 407 -2.05 4.53 14.34
C GLY A 407 -2.77 5.88 14.25
N TYR A 408 -3.51 6.09 13.16
CA TYR A 408 -4.30 7.32 12.96
C TYR A 408 -5.71 7.28 13.55
N ALA A 409 -6.08 6.23 14.28
CA ALA A 409 -7.35 6.22 15.00
C ALA A 409 -7.29 7.31 16.08
N SER A 410 -8.24 8.23 16.07
CA SER A 410 -8.45 9.16 17.18
C SER A 410 -8.75 8.34 18.44
N SER A 411 -7.95 8.56 19.48
CA SER A 411 -8.21 8.09 20.85
C SER A 411 -9.56 8.58 21.35
#